data_d87514169a47e3695ee1bc4c15bc0567
#
_entry.id   d87514169a47e3695ee1bc4c15bc0567
#
_cell.length_a   1.000
_cell.length_b   1.000
_cell.length_c   1.000
_cell.angle_alpha   90.00
_cell.angle_beta   90.00
_cell.angle_gamma   90.00
#
_symmetry.space_group_name_H-M   'P 1'
#
loop_
_entity.id
_entity.type
_entity.pdbx_description
1 polymer ?
#
loop_
_entity_poly.entity_id
_entity_poly.type
_entity_poly.pdbx_seq_one_letter_code
_entity_poly.pdbx_strand_id
1 'polypeptide(L)'
;MKAVSNVPGELCMMPGDAAYEYFTGQARVAPRWRNEVTLRTLDLWRGIDNATYMPWISPTPLLLIVALGDELVPADLTLDAFARAREPKKLLTISGGHFSPYSEHFPRVSADASEWFARHLAIGGAKVFE
;
A
#
# COMPACT_ATOMS: atom_id res chain seq x y z
N MET A 1 -16.07 8.78 12.40
CA MET A 1 -15.05 9.86 12.31
C MET A 1 -14.67 10.07 10.86
N LYS A 2 -13.99 11.15 10.51
CA LYS A 2 -13.50 11.36 9.14
C LYS A 2 -12.44 10.32 8.74
N ALA A 3 -12.43 9.93 7.49
CA ALA A 3 -11.36 9.12 6.92
C ALA A 3 -10.09 9.95 6.72
N VAL A 4 -10.23 11.15 6.16
CA VAL A 4 -9.13 12.08 5.89
C VAL A 4 -9.48 13.50 6.37
N SER A 5 -8.46 14.25 6.80
CA SER A 5 -8.58 15.68 7.09
C SER A 5 -7.23 16.37 6.96
N ASN A 6 -7.25 17.60 6.45
CA ASN A 6 -6.10 18.50 6.44
C ASN A 6 -6.21 19.61 7.50
N VAL A 7 -7.19 19.54 8.40
CA VAL A 7 -7.32 20.44 9.53
C VAL A 7 -6.48 19.95 10.70
N PRO A 8 -5.49 20.74 11.18
CA PRO A 8 -4.66 20.36 12.31
C PRO A 8 -5.49 20.03 13.56
N GLY A 9 -5.22 18.88 14.19
CA GLY A 9 -5.90 18.44 15.42
C GLY A 9 -7.29 17.85 15.20
N GLU A 10 -7.82 17.81 13.99
CA GLU A 10 -9.10 17.15 13.73
C GLU A 10 -8.95 15.62 13.79
N LEU A 11 -9.89 14.97 14.47
CA LEU A 11 -9.89 13.50 14.58
C LEU A 11 -10.24 12.85 13.23
N CYS A 12 -9.24 12.25 12.61
CA CYS A 12 -9.38 11.49 11.37
C CYS A 12 -8.43 10.28 11.36
N MET A 13 -8.64 9.37 10.40
CA MET A 13 -7.80 8.19 10.26
C MET A 13 -6.44 8.51 9.62
N MET A 14 -6.44 9.33 8.58
CA MET A 14 -5.25 9.77 7.85
C MET A 14 -5.21 11.30 7.80
N PRO A 15 -4.41 11.95 8.65
CA PRO A 15 -4.23 13.39 8.64
C PRO A 15 -3.28 13.85 7.54
N GLY A 16 -3.42 15.11 7.12
CA GLY A 16 -2.49 15.79 6.24
C GLY A 16 -3.01 16.03 4.82
N ASP A 17 -2.36 16.98 4.15
CA ASP A 17 -2.79 17.48 2.84
C ASP A 17 -2.77 16.38 1.77
N ALA A 18 -1.71 15.59 1.71
CA ALA A 18 -1.55 14.54 0.69
C ALA A 18 -2.71 13.51 0.71
N ALA A 19 -3.09 13.03 1.90
CA ALA A 19 -4.22 12.11 2.04
C ALA A 19 -5.54 12.81 1.70
N TYR A 20 -5.74 14.02 2.20
CA TYR A 20 -6.96 14.78 1.95
C TYR A 20 -7.16 15.06 0.46
N GLU A 21 -6.15 15.57 -0.25
CA GLU A 21 -6.20 15.87 -1.67
C GLU A 21 -6.42 14.63 -2.52
N TYR A 22 -5.70 13.54 -2.23
CA TYR A 22 -5.86 12.28 -2.96
C TYR A 22 -7.31 11.78 -2.86
N PHE A 23 -7.83 11.57 -1.66
CA PHE A 23 -9.16 10.98 -1.49
C PHE A 23 -10.29 11.89 -1.96
N THR A 24 -10.21 13.20 -1.71
CA THR A 24 -11.23 14.14 -2.20
C THR A 24 -11.17 14.31 -3.72
N GLY A 25 -9.98 14.20 -4.32
CA GLY A 25 -9.80 14.12 -5.77
C GLY A 25 -10.47 12.90 -6.38
N GLN A 26 -10.25 11.72 -5.77
CA GLN A 26 -10.86 10.47 -6.20
C GLN A 26 -12.38 10.43 -6.01
N ALA A 27 -12.93 11.19 -5.07
CA ALA A 27 -14.39 11.29 -4.87
C ALA A 27 -15.15 11.73 -6.13
N ARG A 28 -14.49 12.43 -7.07
CA ARG A 28 -15.09 12.82 -8.35
C ARG A 28 -15.46 11.62 -9.24
N VAL A 29 -14.68 10.56 -9.17
CA VAL A 29 -14.89 9.32 -9.94
C VAL A 29 -15.53 8.20 -9.12
N ALA A 30 -15.64 8.41 -7.81
CA ALA A 30 -16.24 7.49 -6.85
C ALA A 30 -17.41 8.14 -6.09
N PRO A 31 -18.56 8.40 -6.74
CA PRO A 31 -19.64 9.22 -6.18
C PRO A 31 -20.31 8.61 -4.94
N ARG A 32 -20.05 7.35 -4.65
CA ARG A 32 -20.53 6.67 -3.43
C ARG A 32 -19.58 6.80 -2.25
N TRP A 33 -18.35 7.28 -2.47
CA TRP A 33 -17.41 7.47 -1.38
C TRP A 33 -17.91 8.55 -0.40
N ARG A 34 -17.70 8.28 0.89
CA ARG A 34 -17.99 9.22 1.98
C ARG A 34 -16.74 9.39 2.80
N ASN A 35 -16.43 10.62 3.23
CA ASN A 35 -15.29 10.91 4.09
C ASN A 35 -15.58 10.49 5.54
N GLU A 36 -15.85 9.21 5.74
CA GLU A 36 -16.19 8.66 7.05
C GLU A 36 -15.76 7.22 7.22
N VAL A 37 -15.31 6.88 8.41
CA VAL A 37 -15.02 5.52 8.86
C VAL A 37 -15.56 5.31 10.27
N THR A 38 -15.79 4.05 10.66
CA THR A 38 -16.23 3.74 12.01
C THR A 38 -15.09 3.91 13.01
N LEU A 39 -15.38 4.27 14.26
CA LEU A 39 -14.38 4.29 15.32
C LEU A 39 -13.75 2.91 15.57
N ARG A 40 -14.52 1.86 15.37
CA ARG A 40 -14.02 0.47 15.45
C ARG A 40 -12.88 0.19 14.48
N THR A 41 -12.80 0.90 13.36
CA THR A 41 -11.69 0.80 12.42
C THR A 41 -10.35 1.11 13.09
N LEU A 42 -10.30 2.14 13.94
CA LEU A 42 -9.09 2.47 14.71
C LEU A 42 -8.69 1.37 15.70
N ASP A 43 -9.67 0.83 16.42
CA ASP A 43 -9.40 -0.22 17.41
C ASP A 43 -8.83 -1.47 16.73
N LEU A 44 -9.42 -1.87 15.62
CA LEU A 44 -8.97 -3.03 14.85
C LEU A 44 -7.58 -2.79 14.22
N TRP A 45 -7.33 -1.60 13.70
CA TRP A 45 -6.06 -1.28 13.05
C TRP A 45 -4.89 -1.24 14.06
N ARG A 46 -5.10 -0.67 15.24
CA ARG A 46 -4.09 -0.62 16.29
C ARG A 46 -3.64 -2.00 16.79
N GLY A 47 -4.49 -3.02 16.64
CA GLY A 47 -4.20 -4.39 17.04
C GLY A 47 -3.41 -5.19 16.02
N ILE A 48 -3.11 -4.64 14.83
CA ILE A 48 -2.46 -5.37 13.74
C ILE A 48 -1.06 -4.81 13.49
N ASP A 49 -0.04 -5.62 13.72
CA ASP A 49 1.33 -5.39 13.26
C ASP A 49 1.67 -6.37 12.12
N ASN A 50 1.41 -5.96 10.90
CA ASN A 50 1.67 -6.79 9.71
C ASN A 50 3.17 -7.10 9.54
N ALA A 51 4.06 -6.23 10.01
CA ALA A 51 5.51 -6.41 9.88
C ALA A 51 6.02 -7.62 10.69
N THR A 52 5.33 -7.98 11.75
CA THR A 52 5.63 -9.19 12.55
C THR A 52 5.50 -10.47 11.74
N TYR A 53 4.60 -10.52 10.75
CA TYR A 53 4.35 -11.73 9.96
C TYR A 53 5.26 -11.87 8.74
N MET A 54 6.08 -10.89 8.39
CA MET A 54 6.96 -10.91 7.21
C MET A 54 7.83 -12.19 7.10
N PRO A 55 8.47 -12.70 8.17
CA PRO A 55 9.28 -13.92 8.08
C PRO A 55 8.47 -15.19 7.78
N TRP A 56 7.15 -15.14 8.02
CA TRP A 56 6.26 -16.30 7.91
C TRP A 56 5.50 -16.35 6.57
N ILE A 57 5.67 -15.34 5.70
CA ILE A 57 5.07 -15.34 4.36
C ILE A 57 5.69 -16.43 3.49
N SER A 58 7.01 -16.67 3.65
CA SER A 58 7.71 -17.72 2.92
C SER A 58 7.11 -19.13 3.21
N PRO A 59 6.96 -19.98 2.19
CA PRO A 59 7.54 -19.91 0.83
C PRO A 59 6.68 -19.13 -0.19
N THR A 60 5.63 -18.45 0.22
CA THR A 60 4.84 -17.62 -0.69
C THR A 60 5.66 -16.45 -1.22
N PRO A 61 5.74 -16.25 -2.57
CA PRO A 61 6.49 -15.16 -3.15
C PRO A 61 5.96 -13.79 -2.74
N LEU A 62 6.84 -12.91 -2.28
CA LEU A 62 6.53 -11.56 -1.81
C LEU A 62 7.13 -10.50 -2.74
N LEU A 63 6.29 -9.64 -3.32
CA LEU A 63 6.72 -8.37 -3.92
C LEU A 63 6.32 -7.23 -2.98
N LEU A 64 7.30 -6.44 -2.56
CA LEU A 64 7.09 -5.22 -1.78
C LEU A 64 7.44 -4.00 -2.62
N ILE A 65 6.53 -3.03 -2.66
CA ILE A 65 6.70 -1.77 -3.40
C ILE A 65 6.73 -0.64 -2.38
N VAL A 66 7.80 0.15 -2.39
CA VAL A 66 8.06 1.19 -1.39
C VAL A 66 8.29 2.53 -2.05
N ALA A 67 7.48 3.53 -1.70
CA ALA A 67 7.71 4.92 -2.03
C ALA A 67 8.68 5.52 -0.99
N LEU A 68 9.84 6.00 -1.45
CA LEU A 68 10.91 6.42 -0.56
C LEU A 68 10.63 7.73 0.19
N GLY A 69 9.70 8.54 -0.31
CA GLY A 69 9.24 9.78 0.33
C GLY A 69 7.88 9.64 1.02
N ASP A 70 7.50 8.42 1.42
CA ASP A 70 6.24 8.17 2.10
C ASP A 70 6.26 8.72 3.53
N GLU A 71 5.41 9.71 3.79
CA GLU A 71 5.25 10.34 5.11
C GLU A 71 4.14 9.69 5.96
N LEU A 72 3.23 8.94 5.33
CA LEU A 72 2.15 8.23 6.02
C LEU A 72 2.61 6.88 6.56
N VAL A 73 3.40 6.16 5.76
CA VAL A 73 4.04 4.90 6.14
C VAL A 73 5.54 5.04 5.89
N PRO A 74 6.34 5.43 6.89
CA PRO A 74 7.75 5.70 6.74
C PRO A 74 8.48 4.56 6.05
N ALA A 75 9.26 4.91 5.00
CA ALA A 75 9.89 3.93 4.12
C ALA A 75 10.92 3.05 4.86
N ASP A 76 11.60 3.59 5.87
CA ASP A 76 12.56 2.87 6.71
C ASP A 76 11.91 1.69 7.44
N LEU A 77 10.72 1.88 8.00
CA LEU A 77 9.96 0.80 8.66
C LEU A 77 9.57 -0.30 7.68
N THR A 78 9.18 0.08 6.46
CA THR A 78 8.80 -0.88 5.43
C THR A 78 10.01 -1.64 4.88
N LEU A 79 11.16 -0.96 4.73
CA LEU A 79 12.43 -1.58 4.32
C LEU A 79 12.95 -2.53 5.39
N ASP A 80 12.84 -2.17 6.69
CA ASP A 80 13.18 -3.05 7.79
C ASP A 80 12.30 -4.30 7.83
N ALA A 81 11.00 -4.15 7.60
CA ALA A 81 10.08 -5.27 7.47
C ALA A 81 10.47 -6.19 6.30
N PHE A 82 10.84 -5.62 5.13
CA PHE A 82 11.33 -6.39 3.99
C PHE A 82 12.63 -7.14 4.29
N ALA A 83 13.54 -6.54 5.04
CA ALA A 83 14.79 -7.20 5.43
C ALA A 83 14.54 -8.49 6.22
N ARG A 84 13.49 -8.52 7.04
CA ARG A 84 13.08 -9.70 7.82
C ARG A 84 12.32 -10.77 7.02
N ALA A 85 11.76 -10.42 5.86
CA ALA A 85 11.10 -11.39 4.99
C ALA A 85 12.10 -12.39 4.43
N ARG A 86 11.67 -13.65 4.23
CA ARG A 86 12.45 -14.73 3.63
C ARG A 86 12.15 -14.83 2.12
N GLU A 87 13.03 -15.54 1.41
CA GLU A 87 12.84 -15.82 -0.02
C GLU A 87 11.63 -16.76 -0.28
N PRO A 88 10.99 -16.66 -1.48
CA PRO A 88 11.32 -15.74 -2.56
C PRO A 88 10.72 -14.34 -2.33
N LYS A 89 11.52 -13.31 -2.48
CA LYS A 89 11.08 -11.91 -2.31
C LYS A 89 11.69 -10.96 -3.33
N LYS A 90 10.98 -9.88 -3.69
CA LYS A 90 11.47 -8.79 -4.55
C LYS A 90 11.08 -7.46 -3.92
N LEU A 91 12.02 -6.51 -3.94
CA LEU A 91 11.78 -5.11 -3.58
C LEU A 91 11.74 -4.25 -4.84
N LEU A 92 10.74 -3.41 -4.96
CA LEU A 92 10.68 -2.31 -5.93
C LEU A 92 10.61 -0.98 -5.16
N THR A 93 11.57 -0.10 -5.38
CA THR A 93 11.55 1.25 -4.82
C THR A 93 11.18 2.27 -5.89
N ILE A 94 10.40 3.26 -5.50
CA ILE A 94 10.02 4.41 -6.32
C ILE A 94 10.25 5.70 -5.53
N SER A 95 10.40 6.81 -6.23
CA SER A 95 10.39 8.16 -5.63
C SER A 95 8.95 8.59 -5.30
N GLY A 96 8.82 9.72 -4.58
CA GLY A 96 7.52 10.31 -4.25
C GLY A 96 6.92 9.80 -2.95
N GLY A 97 5.70 10.25 -2.65
CA GLY A 97 4.98 9.98 -1.41
C GLY A 97 4.05 8.77 -1.50
N HIS A 98 3.23 8.60 -0.47
CA HIS A 98 2.34 7.44 -0.27
C HIS A 98 1.45 7.11 -1.48
N PHE A 99 0.95 8.11 -2.19
CA PHE A 99 0.02 7.93 -3.31
C PHE A 99 0.70 7.86 -4.68
N SER A 100 2.02 8.04 -4.77
CA SER A 100 2.79 7.96 -6.02
C SER A 100 2.66 6.62 -6.77
N PRO A 101 2.56 5.46 -6.07
CA PRO A 101 2.33 4.17 -6.75
C PRO A 101 1.01 4.10 -7.52
N TYR A 102 0.01 4.90 -7.12
CA TYR A 102 -1.35 4.90 -7.68
C TYR A 102 -1.56 6.01 -8.73
N SER A 103 -0.56 6.87 -8.95
CA SER A 103 -0.62 8.03 -9.83
C SER A 103 0.53 8.02 -10.84
N GLU A 104 1.55 8.81 -10.62
CA GLU A 104 2.67 9.03 -11.55
C GLU A 104 3.51 7.78 -11.82
N HIS A 105 3.65 6.88 -10.84
CA HIS A 105 4.40 5.64 -10.98
C HIS A 105 3.53 4.42 -11.31
N PHE A 106 2.21 4.59 -11.46
CA PHE A 106 1.29 3.48 -11.70
C PHE A 106 1.68 2.61 -12.91
N PRO A 107 2.08 3.15 -14.08
CA PRO A 107 2.47 2.30 -15.20
C PRO A 107 3.63 1.36 -14.90
N ARG A 108 4.66 1.85 -14.18
CA ARG A 108 5.80 1.04 -13.77
C ARG A 108 5.42 0.02 -12.71
N VAL A 109 4.72 0.46 -11.67
CA VAL A 109 4.30 -0.39 -10.55
C VAL A 109 3.39 -1.52 -11.02
N SER A 110 2.42 -1.21 -11.88
CA SER A 110 1.50 -2.22 -12.42
C SER A 110 2.18 -3.22 -13.33
N ALA A 111 3.17 -2.79 -14.15
CA ALA A 111 3.95 -3.69 -14.99
C ALA A 111 4.80 -4.67 -14.16
N ASP A 112 5.55 -4.16 -13.16
CA ASP A 112 6.36 -4.99 -12.27
C ASP A 112 5.49 -5.98 -11.45
N ALA A 113 4.33 -5.53 -10.96
CA ALA A 113 3.39 -6.38 -10.24
C ALA A 113 2.80 -7.47 -11.15
N SER A 114 2.40 -7.12 -12.38
CA SER A 114 1.86 -8.06 -13.35
C SER A 114 2.89 -9.13 -13.74
N GLU A 115 4.14 -8.73 -13.99
CA GLU A 115 5.23 -9.67 -14.26
C GLU A 115 5.46 -10.61 -13.07
N TRP A 116 5.46 -10.08 -11.84
CA TRP A 116 5.61 -10.86 -10.63
C TRP A 116 4.51 -11.91 -10.48
N PHE A 117 3.26 -11.52 -10.65
CA PHE A 117 2.12 -12.43 -10.58
C PHE A 117 2.15 -13.47 -11.70
N ALA A 118 2.45 -13.08 -12.94
CA ALA A 118 2.56 -14.01 -14.05
C ALA A 118 3.63 -15.08 -13.80
N ARG A 119 4.76 -14.69 -13.19
CA ARG A 119 5.85 -15.62 -12.86
C ARG A 119 5.50 -16.61 -11.76
N HIS A 120 4.77 -16.16 -10.74
CA HIS A 120 4.58 -16.94 -9.52
C HIS A 120 3.20 -17.60 -9.38
N LEU A 121 2.20 -17.16 -10.18
CA LEU A 121 0.85 -17.75 -10.21
C LEU A 121 0.65 -18.70 -11.39
N ALA A 122 1.63 -18.91 -12.25
CA ALA A 122 1.54 -19.88 -13.35
C ALA A 122 1.40 -21.30 -12.79
N ILE A 123 0.23 -21.89 -12.95
CA ILE A 123 -0.07 -23.26 -12.53
C ILE A 123 0.35 -24.20 -13.66
N GLY A 124 1.36 -25.05 -13.43
CA GLY A 124 1.63 -26.24 -14.24
C GLY A 124 1.80 -26.02 -15.76
N GLY A 125 2.41 -24.92 -16.20
CA GLY A 125 2.66 -24.65 -17.61
C GLY A 125 1.48 -24.13 -18.44
N ALA A 126 0.34 -23.88 -17.82
CA ALA A 126 -0.74 -23.14 -18.47
C ALA A 126 -0.38 -21.65 -18.48
N LYS A 127 -0.18 -21.06 -19.67
CA LYS A 127 -0.10 -19.60 -19.83
C LYS A 127 -1.45 -19.04 -19.40
N VAL A 128 -1.45 -18.23 -18.35
CA VAL A 128 -2.67 -17.67 -17.76
C VAL A 128 -3.25 -16.56 -18.64
N PHE A 129 -2.44 -15.99 -19.55
CA PHE A 129 -2.90 -14.99 -20.53
C PHE A 129 -2.07 -15.12 -21.83
N GLU A 130 -2.72 -15.37 -22.95
CA GLU A 130 -2.32 -14.99 -24.28
C GLU A 130 -3.08 -13.73 -24.68
#